data_c550a422c7ae6076d5bf691252e9d0af
#
_entry.id   c550a422c7ae6076d5bf691252e9d0af
#
_cell.length_a   1.000
_cell.length_b   1.000
_cell.length_c   1.000
_cell.angle_alpha   90.00
_cell.angle_beta   90.00
_cell.angle_gamma   90.00
#
_symmetry.space_group_name_H-M   'P 1'
#
loop_
_entity.id
_entity.type
_entity.pdbx_description
1 polymer ?
#
loop_
_entity_poly.entity_id
_entity_poly.type
_entity_poly.pdbx_seq_one_letter_code
_entity_poly.pdbx_strand_id
1 'polypeptide(L)'
;MLEKMFKFKENNTNVKTEVIAGLTTFMTMAYILAVNPNLLSAAGMDPTAVLIATCLASFIGTLAMALMANYPFALAPGMGLNAYFAFTVCGNMGYDWRVALMAVFIEGIIFIVLSLTNVREAIFNAIPATLKKGVSAGIGLFIAFIGLQGAHIVVDNSSTLSVSYTHSDAADDTPCVDL
;
A
#
# COMPACT_ATOMS: atom_id res chain seq x y z
N MET A 1 24.63 -23.44 -2.33
CA MET A 1 23.26 -23.73 -1.88
C MET A 1 22.28 -22.67 -2.37
N LEU A 2 22.54 -21.39 -2.14
CA LEU A 2 21.74 -20.25 -2.62
C LEU A 2 21.61 -20.20 -4.16
N GLU A 3 22.68 -20.50 -4.89
CA GLU A 3 22.71 -20.49 -6.35
C GLU A 3 21.74 -21.52 -6.98
N LYS A 4 21.55 -22.67 -6.33
CA LYS A 4 20.57 -23.69 -6.76
C LYS A 4 19.13 -23.31 -6.41
N MET A 5 18.93 -22.63 -5.29
CA MET A 5 17.60 -22.27 -4.77
C MET A 5 17.01 -21.09 -5.55
N PHE A 6 17.84 -20.08 -5.88
CA PHE A 6 17.39 -18.86 -6.55
C PHE A 6 17.73 -18.77 -8.05
N LYS A 7 18.32 -19.85 -8.63
CA LYS A 7 18.58 -19.97 -10.07
C LYS A 7 19.33 -18.77 -10.67
N PHE A 8 20.34 -18.26 -9.98
CA PHE A 8 21.07 -17.05 -10.39
C PHE A 8 21.61 -17.09 -11.81
N LYS A 9 22.08 -18.26 -12.28
CA LYS A 9 22.60 -18.43 -13.65
C LYS A 9 21.50 -18.36 -14.71
N GLU A 10 20.32 -18.92 -14.42
CA GLU A 10 19.18 -18.87 -15.34
C GLU A 10 18.65 -17.44 -15.48
N ASN A 11 18.67 -16.67 -14.39
CA ASN A 11 18.19 -15.29 -14.33
C ASN A 11 19.28 -14.24 -14.69
N ASN A 12 20.49 -14.67 -15.11
CA ASN A 12 21.61 -13.78 -15.43
C ASN A 12 21.92 -12.75 -14.34
N THR A 13 21.83 -13.14 -13.07
CA THR A 13 22.00 -12.27 -11.91
C THR A 13 23.06 -12.80 -10.95
N ASN A 14 23.44 -12.02 -9.96
CA ASN A 14 24.38 -12.40 -8.91
C ASN A 14 23.90 -11.90 -7.55
N VAL A 15 24.44 -12.44 -6.46
CA VAL A 15 24.06 -12.13 -5.09
C VAL A 15 24.13 -10.63 -4.79
N LYS A 16 25.15 -9.93 -5.30
CA LYS A 16 25.31 -8.49 -5.07
C LYS A 16 24.18 -7.69 -5.72
N THR A 17 23.83 -8.04 -6.96
CA THR A 17 22.72 -7.38 -7.69
C THR A 17 21.39 -7.62 -6.99
N GLU A 18 21.12 -8.85 -6.55
CA GLU A 18 19.88 -9.20 -5.85
C GLU A 18 19.74 -8.49 -4.51
N VAL A 19 20.83 -8.37 -3.74
CA VAL A 19 20.80 -7.64 -2.47
C VAL A 19 20.54 -6.15 -2.69
N ILE A 20 21.17 -5.53 -3.70
CA ILE A 20 20.95 -4.12 -4.03
C ILE A 20 19.52 -3.91 -4.53
N ALA A 21 19.02 -4.80 -5.39
CA ALA A 21 17.64 -4.75 -5.88
C ALA A 21 16.63 -4.90 -4.72
N GLY A 22 16.86 -5.85 -3.82
CA GLY A 22 16.02 -6.04 -2.62
C GLY A 22 16.02 -4.83 -1.71
N LEU A 23 17.17 -4.22 -1.47
CA LEU A 23 17.28 -2.99 -0.68
C LEU A 23 16.54 -1.83 -1.35
N THR A 24 16.69 -1.66 -2.67
CA THR A 24 15.97 -0.64 -3.43
C THR A 24 14.46 -0.84 -3.34
N THR A 25 13.98 -2.07 -3.52
CA THR A 25 12.56 -2.41 -3.38
C THR A 25 12.05 -2.12 -1.98
N PHE A 26 12.81 -2.49 -0.94
CA PHE A 26 12.47 -2.16 0.44
C PHE A 26 12.34 -0.66 0.67
N MET A 27 13.31 0.13 0.20
CA MET A 27 13.30 1.59 0.37
C MET A 27 12.09 2.23 -0.31
N THR A 28 11.70 1.74 -1.50
CA THR A 28 10.51 2.25 -2.20
C THR A 28 9.20 1.90 -1.51
N MET A 29 9.16 0.83 -0.72
CA MET A 29 7.96 0.36 -0.02
C MET A 29 7.93 0.75 1.46
N ALA A 30 9.04 1.21 2.03
CA ALA A 30 9.15 1.51 3.46
C ALA A 30 8.15 2.59 3.94
N TYR A 31 7.70 3.48 3.06
CA TYR A 31 6.69 4.50 3.38
C TYR A 31 5.37 3.90 3.92
N ILE A 32 5.04 2.67 3.52
CA ILE A 32 3.83 1.96 3.98
C ILE A 32 3.81 1.79 5.49
N LEU A 33 4.99 1.60 6.11
CA LEU A 33 5.12 1.45 7.55
C LEU A 33 4.70 2.71 8.33
N ALA A 34 4.82 3.87 7.71
CA ALA A 34 4.33 5.13 8.29
C ALA A 34 2.89 5.44 7.90
N VAL A 35 2.54 5.28 6.62
CA VAL A 35 1.23 5.69 6.09
C VAL A 35 0.12 4.74 6.53
N ASN A 36 0.35 3.43 6.54
CA ASN A 36 -0.69 2.47 6.87
C ASN A 36 -1.22 2.58 8.31
N PRO A 37 -0.37 2.70 9.36
CA PRO A 37 -0.85 2.93 10.72
C PRO A 37 -1.62 4.25 10.86
N ASN A 38 -1.14 5.34 10.25
CA ASN A 38 -1.82 6.62 10.29
C ASN A 38 -3.20 6.57 9.62
N LEU A 39 -3.31 5.88 8.50
CA LEU A 39 -4.55 5.75 7.76
C LEU A 39 -5.57 4.89 8.51
N LEU A 40 -5.17 3.77 9.09
CA LEU A 40 -6.06 2.89 9.84
C LEU A 40 -6.36 3.40 11.25
N SER A 41 -5.55 4.29 11.81
CA SER A 41 -5.86 4.96 13.08
C SER A 41 -7.11 5.86 12.95
N ALA A 42 -7.40 6.39 11.76
CA ALA A 42 -8.65 7.11 11.48
C ALA A 42 -9.90 6.23 11.66
N ALA A 43 -9.76 4.91 11.54
CA ALA A 43 -10.84 3.95 11.83
C ALA A 43 -10.90 3.52 13.32
N GLY A 44 -10.07 4.11 14.19
CA GLY A 44 -9.99 3.80 15.62
C GLY A 44 -9.12 2.60 15.98
N MET A 45 -8.26 2.12 15.06
CA MET A 45 -7.29 1.06 15.33
C MET A 45 -6.05 1.61 16.04
N ASP A 46 -5.43 0.79 16.91
CA ASP A 46 -4.15 1.15 17.54
C ASP A 46 -3.01 1.19 16.50
N PRO A 47 -2.36 2.36 16.29
CA PRO A 47 -1.30 2.51 15.30
C PRO A 47 -0.12 1.54 15.51
N THR A 48 0.23 1.24 16.75
CA THR A 48 1.33 0.33 17.08
C THR A 48 1.01 -1.10 16.69
N ALA A 49 -0.21 -1.55 16.98
CA ALA A 49 -0.68 -2.87 16.59
C ALA A 49 -0.75 -3.01 15.06
N VAL A 50 -1.23 -1.96 14.36
CA VAL A 50 -1.27 -1.93 12.89
C VAL A 50 0.13 -1.98 12.29
N LEU A 51 1.09 -1.23 12.85
CA LEU A 51 2.48 -1.26 12.39
C LEU A 51 3.07 -2.67 12.48
N ILE A 52 2.94 -3.31 13.65
CA ILE A 52 3.46 -4.66 13.87
C ILE A 52 2.80 -5.67 12.93
N ALA A 53 1.48 -5.61 12.80
CA ALA A 53 0.73 -6.49 11.90
C ALA A 53 1.15 -6.29 10.43
N THR A 54 1.35 -5.04 10.00
CA THR A 54 1.82 -4.70 8.64
C THR A 54 3.22 -5.25 8.38
N CYS A 55 4.14 -5.10 9.33
CA CYS A 55 5.50 -5.64 9.22
C CYS A 55 5.50 -7.16 9.11
N LEU A 56 4.75 -7.84 9.99
CA LEU A 56 4.68 -9.30 10.01
C LEU A 56 4.02 -9.86 8.73
N ALA A 57 2.90 -9.28 8.32
CA ALA A 57 2.19 -9.72 7.11
C ALA A 57 3.05 -9.53 5.86
N SER A 58 3.70 -8.37 5.71
CA SER A 58 4.60 -8.08 4.58
C SER A 58 5.83 -8.99 4.58
N PHE A 59 6.41 -9.27 5.76
CA PHE A 59 7.53 -10.19 5.89
C PHE A 59 7.16 -11.62 5.48
N ILE A 60 6.07 -12.16 6.03
CA ILE A 60 5.60 -13.52 5.73
C ILE A 60 5.24 -13.64 4.26
N GLY A 61 4.49 -12.66 3.71
CA GLY A 61 4.08 -12.66 2.31
C GLY A 61 5.26 -12.59 1.35
N THR A 62 6.21 -11.69 1.60
CA THR A 62 7.42 -11.53 0.77
C THR A 62 8.32 -12.76 0.86
N LEU A 63 8.48 -13.32 2.06
CA LEU A 63 9.26 -14.55 2.26
C LEU A 63 8.63 -15.74 1.53
N ALA A 64 7.33 -15.91 1.62
CA ALA A 64 6.61 -16.95 0.90
C ALA A 64 6.76 -16.78 -0.63
N MET A 65 6.65 -15.55 -1.14
CA MET A 65 6.85 -15.24 -2.56
C MET A 65 8.27 -15.60 -3.01
N ALA A 66 9.28 -15.23 -2.24
CA ALA A 66 10.67 -15.49 -2.56
C ALA A 66 11.02 -16.99 -2.53
N LEU A 67 10.51 -17.75 -1.53
CA LEU A 67 10.86 -19.15 -1.34
C LEU A 67 10.01 -20.11 -2.17
N MET A 68 8.72 -19.83 -2.35
CA MET A 68 7.80 -20.72 -3.06
C MET A 68 7.69 -20.40 -4.55
N ALA A 69 7.61 -19.13 -4.89
CA ALA A 69 7.41 -18.69 -6.28
C ALA A 69 8.71 -18.27 -6.97
N ASN A 70 9.77 -18.00 -6.22
CA ASN A 70 11.06 -17.49 -6.73
C ASN A 70 10.90 -16.24 -7.62
N TYR A 71 9.99 -15.34 -7.23
CA TYR A 71 9.81 -14.05 -7.90
C TYR A 71 10.33 -12.89 -7.03
N PRO A 72 10.96 -11.87 -7.64
CA PRO A 72 11.53 -10.72 -6.94
C PRO A 72 10.48 -9.65 -6.61
N PHE A 73 9.33 -10.06 -6.09
CA PHE A 73 8.25 -9.15 -5.71
C PHE A 73 8.14 -9.04 -4.20
N ALA A 74 8.19 -7.81 -3.68
CA ALA A 74 7.83 -7.55 -2.31
C ALA A 74 6.31 -7.38 -2.20
N LEU A 75 5.73 -7.99 -1.17
CA LEU A 75 4.30 -7.92 -0.89
C LEU A 75 4.04 -7.00 0.30
N ALA A 76 3.11 -6.09 0.11
CA ALA A 76 2.66 -5.18 1.17
C ALA A 76 1.16 -4.85 1.01
N PRO A 77 0.49 -4.36 2.07
CA PRO A 77 -0.92 -3.98 2.01
C PRO A 77 -1.20 -2.92 0.94
N GLY A 78 -2.33 -3.05 0.26
CA GLY A 78 -2.77 -2.10 -0.78
C GLY A 78 -3.41 -0.85 -0.17
N MET A 79 -2.81 0.32 -0.37
CA MET A 79 -3.26 1.59 0.20
C MET A 79 -4.69 1.97 -0.21
N GLY A 80 -5.09 1.68 -1.46
CA GLY A 80 -6.43 2.02 -1.95
C GLY A 80 -7.55 1.33 -1.17
N LEU A 81 -7.39 0.03 -0.90
CA LEU A 81 -8.35 -0.73 -0.12
C LEU A 81 -8.34 -0.33 1.36
N ASN A 82 -7.18 -0.01 1.91
CA ASN A 82 -7.07 0.45 3.29
C ASN A 82 -7.73 1.82 3.49
N ALA A 83 -7.61 2.73 2.51
CA ALA A 83 -8.31 4.01 2.52
C ALA A 83 -9.83 3.80 2.42
N TYR A 84 -10.30 2.93 1.55
CA TYR A 84 -11.71 2.57 1.45
C TYR A 84 -12.23 1.99 2.77
N PHE A 85 -11.48 1.08 3.38
CA PHE A 85 -11.80 0.51 4.70
C PHE A 85 -11.94 1.60 5.77
N ALA A 86 -10.93 2.48 5.91
CA ALA A 86 -10.90 3.47 6.97
C ALA A 86 -11.97 4.56 6.78
N PHE A 87 -12.06 5.15 5.59
CA PHE A 87 -12.91 6.31 5.36
C PHE A 87 -14.33 5.96 4.93
N THR A 88 -14.50 4.93 4.09
CA THR A 88 -15.83 4.58 3.59
C THR A 88 -16.54 3.62 4.54
N VAL A 89 -15.92 2.50 4.86
CA VAL A 89 -16.58 1.45 5.65
C VAL A 89 -16.70 1.87 7.12
N CYS A 90 -15.61 2.29 7.75
CA CYS A 90 -15.64 2.69 9.16
C CYS A 90 -16.13 4.12 9.34
N GLY A 91 -15.71 5.06 8.48
CA GLY A 91 -16.09 6.47 8.58
C GLY A 91 -17.54 6.75 8.13
N ASN A 92 -17.82 6.56 6.84
CA ASN A 92 -19.13 6.95 6.28
C ASN A 92 -20.26 5.97 6.61
N MET A 93 -19.99 4.65 6.56
CA MET A 93 -21.00 3.63 6.86
C MET A 93 -21.14 3.37 8.37
N GLY A 94 -20.18 3.83 9.19
CA GLY A 94 -20.25 3.73 10.65
C GLY A 94 -20.05 2.32 11.21
N TYR A 95 -19.49 1.39 10.44
CA TYR A 95 -19.20 0.05 10.94
C TYR A 95 -17.98 0.06 11.88
N ASP A 96 -18.08 -0.69 12.97
CA ASP A 96 -16.93 -0.94 13.84
C ASP A 96 -15.82 -1.63 13.04
N TRP A 97 -14.58 -1.17 13.20
CA TRP A 97 -13.41 -1.71 12.51
C TRP A 97 -13.22 -3.23 12.73
N ARG A 98 -13.68 -3.76 13.87
CA ARG A 98 -13.62 -5.20 14.18
C ARG A 98 -14.52 -6.01 13.27
N VAL A 99 -15.72 -5.53 13.01
CA VAL A 99 -16.70 -6.18 12.11
C VAL A 99 -16.18 -6.10 10.68
N ALA A 100 -15.69 -4.94 10.27
CA ALA A 100 -15.11 -4.74 8.94
C ALA A 100 -13.87 -5.63 8.74
N LEU A 101 -13.01 -5.77 9.73
CA LEU A 101 -11.83 -6.65 9.68
C LEU A 101 -12.21 -8.14 9.58
N MET A 102 -13.30 -8.55 10.24
CA MET A 102 -13.83 -9.89 10.10
C MET A 102 -14.31 -10.16 8.66
N ALA A 103 -14.95 -9.20 8.02
CA ALA A 103 -15.34 -9.30 6.61
C ALA A 103 -14.13 -9.47 5.68
N VAL A 104 -13.06 -8.69 5.91
CA VAL A 104 -11.79 -8.82 5.16
C VAL A 104 -11.15 -10.20 5.37
N PHE A 105 -11.23 -10.73 6.59
CA PHE A 105 -10.72 -12.08 6.87
C PHE A 105 -11.48 -13.16 6.10
N ILE A 106 -12.81 -13.08 6.06
CA ILE A 106 -13.67 -13.99 5.28
C ILE A 106 -13.36 -13.86 3.79
N GLU A 107 -13.21 -12.63 3.28
CA GLU A 107 -12.80 -12.36 1.90
C GLU A 107 -11.46 -13.05 1.57
N GLY A 108 -10.48 -12.96 2.47
CA GLY A 108 -9.19 -13.63 2.33
C GLY A 108 -9.32 -15.15 2.18
N ILE A 109 -10.18 -15.79 2.98
CA ILE A 109 -10.46 -17.24 2.87
C ILE A 109 -11.09 -17.56 1.52
N ILE A 110 -12.11 -16.81 1.11
CA ILE A 110 -12.77 -16.99 -0.19
C ILE A 110 -11.75 -16.85 -1.32
N PHE A 111 -10.86 -15.84 -1.23
CA PHE A 111 -9.83 -15.61 -2.22
C PHE A 111 -8.84 -16.78 -2.34
N ILE A 112 -8.46 -17.40 -1.23
CA ILE A 112 -7.61 -18.61 -1.23
C ILE A 112 -8.32 -19.75 -1.97
N VAL A 113 -9.60 -20.01 -1.65
CA VAL A 113 -10.39 -21.05 -2.30
C VAL A 113 -10.51 -20.81 -3.81
N LEU A 114 -10.81 -19.58 -4.24
CA LEU A 114 -10.87 -19.20 -5.64
C LEU A 114 -9.52 -19.33 -6.36
N SER A 115 -8.45 -19.10 -5.65
CA SER A 115 -7.08 -19.25 -6.19
C SER A 115 -6.71 -20.70 -6.46
N LEU A 116 -7.18 -21.62 -5.61
CA LEU A 116 -6.97 -23.07 -5.79
C LEU A 116 -7.80 -23.66 -6.95
N THR A 117 -8.92 -23.04 -7.32
CA THR A 117 -9.85 -23.53 -8.35
C THR A 117 -9.64 -22.94 -9.75
N ASN A 118 -8.54 -22.20 -10.00
CA ASN A 118 -8.26 -21.49 -11.26
C ASN A 118 -9.34 -20.46 -11.70
N VAL A 119 -10.37 -20.26 -10.92
CA VAL A 119 -11.43 -19.25 -11.19
C VAL A 119 -10.85 -17.85 -11.20
N ARG A 120 -9.86 -17.58 -10.35
CA ARG A 120 -9.13 -16.31 -10.32
C ARG A 120 -8.49 -15.97 -11.67
N GLU A 121 -7.88 -16.94 -12.32
CA GLU A 121 -7.25 -16.74 -13.64
C GLU A 121 -8.30 -16.43 -14.71
N ALA A 122 -9.43 -17.13 -14.68
CA ALA A 122 -10.54 -16.88 -15.59
C ALA A 122 -11.12 -15.46 -15.41
N ILE A 123 -11.34 -15.02 -14.16
CA ILE A 123 -11.78 -13.65 -13.85
C ILE A 123 -10.75 -12.62 -14.34
N PHE A 124 -9.47 -12.84 -14.04
CA PHE A 124 -8.41 -11.92 -14.46
C PHE A 124 -8.31 -11.80 -15.99
N ASN A 125 -8.47 -12.90 -16.71
CA ASN A 125 -8.44 -12.94 -18.18
C ASN A 125 -9.69 -12.33 -18.81
N ALA A 126 -10.83 -12.34 -18.13
CA ALA A 126 -12.06 -11.67 -18.57
C ALA A 126 -11.96 -10.13 -18.55
N ILE A 127 -11.03 -9.55 -17.76
CA ILE A 127 -10.86 -8.11 -17.70
C ILE A 127 -10.11 -7.59 -18.94
N PRO A 128 -10.68 -6.62 -19.69
CA PRO A 128 -10.02 -6.04 -20.86
C PRO A 128 -8.65 -5.43 -20.52
N ALA A 129 -7.69 -5.57 -21.45
CA ALA A 129 -6.31 -5.07 -21.24
C ALA A 129 -6.24 -3.54 -21.01
N THR A 130 -7.14 -2.80 -21.64
CA THR A 130 -7.26 -1.33 -21.44
C THR A 130 -7.66 -0.99 -20.02
N LEU A 131 -8.58 -1.74 -19.42
CA LEU A 131 -9.01 -1.55 -18.03
C LEU A 131 -7.88 -1.88 -17.05
N LYS A 132 -7.12 -2.95 -17.30
CA LYS A 132 -5.93 -3.30 -16.47
C LYS A 132 -4.90 -2.17 -16.45
N LYS A 133 -4.62 -1.56 -17.61
CA LYS A 133 -3.72 -0.40 -17.72
C LYS A 133 -4.28 0.83 -17.00
N GLY A 134 -5.58 1.08 -17.13
CA GLY A 134 -6.26 2.17 -16.44
C GLY A 134 -6.21 2.04 -14.92
N VAL A 135 -6.42 0.83 -14.39
CA VAL A 135 -6.30 0.55 -12.95
C VAL A 135 -4.88 0.83 -12.45
N SER A 136 -3.85 0.38 -13.17
CA SER A 136 -2.46 0.62 -12.78
C SER A 136 -2.11 2.12 -12.74
N ALA A 137 -2.57 2.88 -13.73
CA ALA A 137 -2.40 4.33 -13.75
C ALA A 137 -3.17 5.01 -12.60
N GLY A 138 -4.40 4.58 -12.36
CA GLY A 138 -5.23 5.09 -11.25
C GLY A 138 -4.61 4.85 -9.87
N ILE A 139 -4.04 3.68 -9.64
CA ILE A 139 -3.32 3.38 -8.38
C ILE A 139 -2.10 4.31 -8.23
N GLY A 140 -1.33 4.53 -9.29
CA GLY A 140 -0.18 5.43 -9.26
C GLY A 140 -0.57 6.87 -8.91
N LEU A 141 -1.61 7.40 -9.55
CA LEU A 141 -2.15 8.72 -9.26
C LEU A 141 -2.70 8.83 -7.84
N PHE A 142 -3.36 7.79 -7.35
CA PHE A 142 -3.89 7.75 -5.98
C PHE A 142 -2.77 7.81 -4.94
N ILE A 143 -1.68 7.06 -5.14
CA ILE A 143 -0.50 7.10 -4.24
C ILE A 143 0.15 8.49 -4.28
N ALA A 144 0.28 9.09 -5.46
CA ALA A 144 0.80 10.45 -5.61
C ALA A 144 -0.09 11.47 -4.85
N PHE A 145 -1.40 11.35 -4.97
CA PHE A 145 -2.36 12.22 -4.28
C PHE A 145 -2.26 12.11 -2.76
N ILE A 146 -2.17 10.88 -2.22
CA ILE A 146 -1.94 10.66 -0.78
C ILE A 146 -0.62 11.28 -0.33
N GLY A 147 0.44 11.15 -1.14
CA GLY A 147 1.72 11.78 -0.87
C GLY A 147 1.63 13.32 -0.79
N LEU A 148 0.89 13.94 -1.70
CA LEU A 148 0.65 15.38 -1.71
C LEU A 148 -0.18 15.84 -0.50
N GLN A 149 -1.16 15.04 -0.07
CA GLN A 149 -1.92 15.30 1.16
C GLN A 149 -1.04 15.16 2.41
N GLY A 150 -0.22 14.12 2.47
CA GLY A 150 0.73 13.92 3.59
C GLY A 150 1.81 15.00 3.70
N ALA A 151 2.17 15.61 2.57
CA ALA A 151 3.07 16.76 2.51
C ALA A 151 2.37 18.11 2.76
N HIS A 152 1.06 18.10 3.05
CA HIS A 152 0.23 19.30 3.20
C HIS A 152 0.26 20.25 1.98
N ILE A 153 0.56 19.74 0.80
CA ILE A 153 0.50 20.50 -0.48
C ILE A 153 -0.95 20.56 -0.97
N VAL A 154 -1.70 19.48 -0.79
CA VAL A 154 -3.14 19.41 -1.04
C VAL A 154 -3.86 19.34 0.28
N VAL A 155 -4.71 20.34 0.56
CA VAL A 155 -5.52 20.42 1.79
C VAL A 155 -6.97 20.70 1.44
N ASP A 156 -7.88 20.42 2.36
CA ASP A 156 -9.28 20.77 2.23
C ASP A 156 -9.44 22.28 2.41
N ASN A 157 -9.74 22.97 1.31
CA ASN A 157 -9.97 24.40 1.27
C ASN A 157 -11.23 24.69 0.43
N SER A 158 -12.10 25.56 0.92
CA SER A 158 -13.39 25.90 0.28
C SER A 158 -13.24 26.54 -1.10
N SER A 159 -12.10 27.12 -1.41
CA SER A 159 -11.85 27.85 -2.68
C SER A 159 -10.89 27.14 -3.62
N THR A 160 -9.90 26.44 -3.07
CA THR A 160 -8.87 25.73 -3.83
C THR A 160 -8.45 24.46 -3.11
N LEU A 161 -8.02 23.42 -3.84
CA LEU A 161 -7.49 22.19 -3.25
C LEU A 161 -5.98 22.28 -2.95
N SER A 162 -5.38 23.46 -3.01
CA SER A 162 -3.95 23.66 -2.81
C SER A 162 -3.66 24.65 -1.69
N VAL A 163 -2.53 24.47 -1.02
CA VAL A 163 -2.03 25.39 0.00
C VAL A 163 -1.64 26.73 -0.63
N SER A 164 -1.96 27.83 0.04
CA SER A 164 -1.42 29.15 -0.28
C SER A 164 0.10 29.16 -0.11
N TYR A 165 0.81 29.97 -0.90
CA TYR A 165 2.28 30.10 -0.97
C TYR A 165 2.98 30.31 0.41
N THR A 166 2.25 30.78 1.40
CA THR A 166 2.78 31.03 2.75
C THR A 166 3.16 29.76 3.52
N HIS A 167 2.72 28.56 3.08
CA HIS A 167 3.05 27.29 3.75
C HIS A 167 4.17 26.51 3.05
N SER A 168 4.51 26.84 1.83
CA SER A 168 5.63 26.22 1.10
C SER A 168 6.97 26.90 1.35
N ASP A 169 6.97 28.08 1.98
CA ASP A 169 8.18 28.80 2.32
C ASP A 169 8.49 28.63 3.81
N ALA A 170 9.40 27.71 4.12
CA ALA A 170 9.85 27.42 5.48
C ALA A 170 10.61 28.59 6.18
N ALA A 171 10.66 29.76 5.52
CA ALA A 171 11.36 30.95 6.00
C ALA A 171 10.43 32.00 6.65
N ASP A 172 9.10 31.83 6.60
CA ASP A 172 8.14 32.85 7.08
C ASP A 172 7.40 32.36 8.35
N ASP A 173 8.15 32.10 9.44
CA ASP A 173 7.61 31.99 10.79
C ASP A 173 7.21 33.37 11.38
N THR A 174 6.60 34.26 10.57
CA THR A 174 5.99 35.46 11.12
C THR A 174 4.53 35.17 11.47
N PRO A 175 4.13 35.27 12.75
CA PRO A 175 2.73 35.14 13.13
C PRO A 175 1.92 36.22 12.39
N CYS A 176 0.88 35.80 11.67
CA CYS A 176 -0.10 36.74 11.13
C CYS A 176 -0.68 37.55 12.29
N VAL A 177 -0.26 38.81 12.39
CA VAL A 177 -0.89 39.78 13.27
C VAL A 177 -2.25 40.11 12.65
N ASP A 178 -3.31 39.71 13.32
CA ASP A 178 -4.68 40.13 13.00
C ASP A 178 -4.75 41.68 13.02
N LEU A 179 -5.05 42.27 11.88
CA LEU A 179 -5.50 43.62 11.73
C LEU A 179 -7.01 43.67 11.52
#